data_e06ce8a57fb273da599129fa27978ef6
#
_entry.id   e06ce8a57fb273da599129fa27978ef6
#
_cell.length_a   1.000
_cell.length_b   1.000
_cell.length_c   1.000
_cell.angle_alpha   90.00
_cell.angle_beta   90.00
_cell.angle_gamma   90.00
#
_symmetry.space_group_name_H-M   'P 1'
#
loop_
_entity.id
_entity.type
_entity.pdbx_description
1 polymer ?
#
loop_
_entity_poly.entity_id
_entity_poly.type
_entity_poly.pdbx_seq_one_letter_code
_entity_poly.pdbx_strand_id
1 'polypeptide(L)'
;QVGYVYYGNFSSGVGESNLDNMFLHFKDCKGIIFDVRNNGGGAMSNSDRITQRFLEEKILTGYVMYKKGNGHNDFSTPYPLYLSPSDRLCWQKPVIVLTNRHCYSATNNFVSTMRLLPHVTIMGDRTGGGSGFPFTTELPIGWSVRFSACPILDADKKHTEFGIDPDQEVAMTKEDMQKGKDTIIEAAISRLLSGSELSEPDINKISPEILAD
;
A
#
# COMPACT_ATOMS: atom_id res chain seq x y z
N GLN A 1 -7.11 17.54 -15.60
CA GLN A 1 -7.98 16.69 -14.78
C GLN A 1 -7.14 15.71 -13.99
N VAL A 2 -7.66 15.25 -12.83
CA VAL A 2 -7.08 14.25 -11.93
C VAL A 2 -8.13 13.17 -11.71
N GLY A 3 -7.76 11.90 -11.79
CA GLY A 3 -8.62 10.78 -11.44
C GLY A 3 -8.68 10.62 -9.92
N TYR A 4 -9.85 10.23 -9.40
CA TYR A 4 -10.02 9.92 -7.98
C TYR A 4 -10.71 8.57 -7.81
N VAL A 5 -10.09 7.72 -7.01
CA VAL A 5 -10.60 6.39 -6.65
C VAL A 5 -10.62 6.27 -5.14
N TYR A 6 -11.77 5.99 -4.56
CA TYR A 6 -11.89 5.57 -3.17
C TYR A 6 -12.05 4.05 -3.10
N TYR A 7 -11.17 3.38 -2.35
CA TYR A 7 -11.20 1.93 -2.17
C TYR A 7 -11.24 1.56 -0.69
N GLY A 8 -12.43 1.34 -0.17
CA GLY A 8 -12.73 1.26 1.27
C GLY A 8 -12.37 -0.07 1.96
N ASN A 9 -12.15 -1.17 1.23
CA ASN A 9 -11.71 -2.44 1.81
C ASN A 9 -11.17 -3.39 0.73
N PHE A 10 -10.32 -4.32 1.14
CA PHE A 10 -9.82 -5.42 0.29
C PHE A 10 -10.58 -6.74 0.50
N SER A 11 -11.63 -6.77 1.30
CA SER A 11 -12.48 -7.97 1.48
C SER A 11 -13.29 -8.26 0.24
N SER A 12 -13.76 -7.23 -0.46
CA SER A 12 -14.42 -7.35 -1.76
C SER A 12 -13.38 -7.21 -2.88
N GLY A 13 -13.40 -8.15 -3.80
CA GLY A 13 -12.54 -8.12 -4.98
C GLY A 13 -13.09 -7.16 -6.04
N VAL A 14 -12.17 -6.63 -6.84
CA VAL A 14 -12.48 -5.89 -8.07
C VAL A 14 -12.09 -6.75 -9.28
N GLY A 15 -12.97 -6.84 -10.27
CA GLY A 15 -12.70 -7.60 -11.50
C GLY A 15 -11.70 -6.89 -12.41
N GLU A 16 -10.96 -7.65 -13.21
CA GLU A 16 -9.99 -7.12 -14.17
C GLU A 16 -10.62 -6.11 -15.14
N SER A 17 -11.81 -6.42 -15.66
CA SER A 17 -12.53 -5.51 -16.56
C SER A 17 -12.91 -4.19 -15.88
N ASN A 18 -13.18 -4.20 -14.58
CA ASN A 18 -13.47 -2.97 -13.85
C ASN A 18 -12.22 -2.10 -13.71
N LEU A 19 -11.05 -2.72 -13.49
CA LEU A 19 -9.77 -2.01 -13.48
C LEU A 19 -9.43 -1.44 -14.85
N ASP A 20 -9.63 -2.20 -15.93
CA ASP A 20 -9.44 -1.70 -17.31
C ASP A 20 -10.32 -0.49 -17.59
N ASN A 21 -11.61 -0.59 -17.27
CA ASN A 21 -12.57 0.50 -17.48
C ASN A 21 -12.18 1.75 -16.65
N MET A 22 -11.72 1.57 -15.41
CA MET A 22 -11.24 2.65 -14.57
C MET A 22 -10.04 3.37 -15.23
N PHE A 23 -9.03 2.64 -15.66
CA PHE A 23 -7.84 3.24 -16.29
C PHE A 23 -8.15 3.87 -17.65
N LEU A 24 -9.04 3.27 -18.45
CA LEU A 24 -9.50 3.86 -19.69
C LEU A 24 -10.28 5.17 -19.44
N HIS A 25 -11.10 5.20 -18.39
CA HIS A 25 -11.83 6.42 -18.00
C HIS A 25 -10.86 7.55 -17.60
N PHE A 26 -9.77 7.22 -16.92
CA PHE A 26 -8.78 8.20 -16.48
C PHE A 26 -7.62 8.43 -17.46
N LYS A 27 -7.65 7.83 -18.67
CA LYS A 27 -6.52 7.87 -19.62
C LYS A 27 -5.97 9.26 -19.91
N ASP A 28 -6.84 10.30 -19.91
CA ASP A 28 -6.47 11.69 -20.18
C ASP A 28 -6.17 12.50 -18.93
N CYS A 29 -6.27 11.90 -17.74
CA CYS A 29 -5.88 12.52 -16.47
C CYS A 29 -4.36 12.63 -16.36
N LYS A 30 -3.89 13.67 -15.66
CA LYS A 30 -2.47 13.86 -15.35
C LYS A 30 -1.94 12.83 -14.35
N GLY A 31 -2.81 12.31 -13.48
CA GLY A 31 -2.52 11.32 -12.47
C GLY A 31 -3.78 10.85 -11.77
N ILE A 32 -3.61 9.90 -10.84
CA ILE A 32 -4.70 9.33 -10.04
C ILE A 32 -4.42 9.56 -8.56
N ILE A 33 -5.44 9.97 -7.82
CA ILE A 33 -5.50 9.88 -6.36
C ILE A 33 -6.17 8.54 -6.03
N PHE A 34 -5.44 7.65 -5.35
CA PHE A 34 -5.95 6.37 -4.88
C PHE A 34 -6.14 6.43 -3.37
N ASP A 35 -7.36 6.65 -2.93
CA ASP A 35 -7.70 6.89 -1.54
C ASP A 35 -8.04 5.58 -0.82
N VAL A 36 -7.14 5.14 0.05
CA VAL A 36 -7.33 3.95 0.90
C VAL A 36 -7.52 4.33 2.38
N ARG A 37 -7.78 5.59 2.67
CA ARG A 37 -8.06 6.01 4.04
C ARG A 37 -9.27 5.23 4.59
N ASN A 38 -9.17 4.83 5.85
CA ASN A 38 -10.16 4.00 6.56
C ASN A 38 -10.32 2.57 6.00
N ASN A 39 -9.45 2.12 5.11
CA ASN A 39 -9.46 0.75 4.61
C ASN A 39 -8.77 -0.18 5.62
N GLY A 40 -9.54 -0.99 6.33
CA GLY A 40 -9.05 -1.94 7.35
C GLY A 40 -8.38 -3.21 6.81
N GLY A 41 -8.21 -3.33 5.49
CA GLY A 41 -7.60 -4.51 4.87
C GLY A 41 -8.60 -5.48 4.25
N GLY A 42 -8.23 -6.76 4.22
CA GLY A 42 -8.98 -7.85 3.61
C GLY A 42 -8.06 -8.89 2.98
N ALA A 43 -8.37 -9.35 1.78
CA ALA A 43 -7.59 -10.36 1.08
C ALA A 43 -6.36 -9.75 0.37
N MET A 44 -5.19 -10.32 0.61
CA MET A 44 -3.94 -9.95 -0.06
C MET A 44 -4.05 -10.07 -1.58
N SER A 45 -4.71 -11.13 -2.08
CA SER A 45 -4.92 -11.32 -3.52
C SER A 45 -5.66 -10.18 -4.21
N ASN A 46 -6.55 -9.48 -3.51
CA ASN A 46 -7.22 -8.29 -4.04
C ASN A 46 -6.29 -7.07 -4.06
N SER A 47 -5.47 -6.92 -3.01
CA SER A 47 -4.40 -5.92 -2.96
C SER A 47 -3.39 -6.13 -4.10
N ASP A 48 -2.90 -7.35 -4.26
CA ASP A 48 -1.91 -7.71 -5.29
C ASP A 48 -2.45 -7.47 -6.70
N ARG A 49 -3.70 -7.86 -6.97
CA ARG A 49 -4.35 -7.63 -8.27
C ARG A 49 -4.37 -6.15 -8.67
N ILE A 50 -4.67 -5.26 -7.72
CA ILE A 50 -4.65 -3.82 -7.98
C ILE A 50 -3.21 -3.34 -8.16
N THR A 51 -2.29 -3.74 -7.29
CA THR A 51 -0.89 -3.32 -7.34
C THR A 51 -0.21 -3.73 -8.65
N GLN A 52 -0.47 -4.95 -9.15
CA GLN A 52 0.08 -5.44 -10.43
C GLN A 52 -0.23 -4.52 -11.62
N ARG A 53 -1.29 -3.72 -11.54
CA ARG A 53 -1.69 -2.77 -12.58
C ARG A 53 -0.87 -1.47 -12.57
N PHE A 54 0.04 -1.32 -11.60
CA PHE A 54 0.97 -0.18 -11.49
C PHE A 54 2.43 -0.59 -11.71
N LEU A 55 2.70 -1.89 -11.92
CA LEU A 55 4.04 -2.41 -12.14
C LEU A 55 4.42 -2.40 -13.62
N GLU A 56 5.69 -2.15 -13.92
CA GLU A 56 6.31 -2.36 -15.23
C GLU A 56 7.09 -3.67 -15.28
N GLU A 57 7.67 -4.08 -14.17
CA GLU A 57 8.51 -5.27 -14.04
C GLU A 57 8.22 -6.02 -12.74
N LYS A 58 8.78 -7.22 -12.62
CA LYS A 58 8.70 -8.00 -11.38
C LYS A 58 9.56 -7.34 -10.31
N ILE A 59 8.98 -7.05 -9.15
CA ILE A 59 9.68 -6.43 -8.03
C ILE A 59 9.65 -7.31 -6.78
N LEU A 60 10.66 -7.15 -5.94
CA LEU A 60 10.68 -7.66 -4.57
C LEU A 60 9.80 -6.75 -3.71
N THR A 61 8.71 -7.27 -3.15
CA THR A 61 7.78 -6.49 -2.33
C THR A 61 8.08 -6.55 -0.84
N GLY A 62 8.86 -7.55 -0.42
CA GLY A 62 9.21 -7.75 0.99
C GLY A 62 9.53 -9.20 1.30
N TYR A 63 9.40 -9.53 2.58
CA TYR A 63 9.69 -10.87 3.07
C TYR A 63 8.65 -11.32 4.08
N VAL A 64 8.51 -12.64 4.22
CA VAL A 64 7.70 -13.27 5.27
C VAL A 64 8.56 -14.25 6.05
N MET A 65 8.32 -14.35 7.36
CA MET A 65 8.96 -15.33 8.22
C MET A 65 7.89 -16.24 8.83
N TYR A 66 8.21 -17.52 8.95
CA TYR A 66 7.30 -18.53 9.49
C TYR A 66 7.82 -19.07 10.81
N LYS A 67 6.92 -19.35 11.74
CA LYS A 67 7.24 -19.98 13.00
C LYS A 67 7.82 -21.38 12.76
N LYS A 68 8.98 -21.70 13.38
CA LYS A 68 9.66 -23.00 13.26
C LYS A 68 9.66 -23.82 14.56
N GLY A 69 9.45 -23.19 15.70
CA GLY A 69 9.54 -23.83 17.00
C GLY A 69 8.73 -23.09 18.07
N ASN A 70 8.86 -23.53 19.32
CA ASN A 70 8.10 -23.01 20.45
C ASN A 70 8.74 -21.78 21.13
N GLY A 71 10.02 -21.52 20.85
CA GLY A 71 10.71 -20.34 21.42
C GLY A 71 10.21 -19.05 20.82
N HIS A 72 10.29 -17.95 21.56
CA HIS A 72 9.77 -16.63 21.14
C HIS A 72 10.32 -16.20 19.77
N ASN A 73 11.59 -16.41 19.52
CA ASN A 73 12.30 -15.98 18.32
C ASN A 73 12.54 -17.12 17.29
N ASP A 74 11.87 -18.25 17.42
CA ASP A 74 12.05 -19.40 16.53
C ASP A 74 11.34 -19.19 15.20
N PHE A 75 11.88 -18.31 14.35
CA PHE A 75 11.37 -18.05 13.01
C PHE A 75 12.31 -18.61 11.92
N SER A 76 11.75 -18.79 10.72
CA SER A 76 12.52 -19.09 9.53
C SER A 76 13.42 -17.90 9.15
N THR A 77 14.40 -18.16 8.28
CA THR A 77 14.99 -17.07 7.48
C THR A 77 13.89 -16.34 6.70
N PRO A 78 14.03 -15.02 6.45
CA PRO A 78 13.11 -14.27 5.63
C PRO A 78 12.95 -14.88 4.24
N TYR A 79 11.71 -15.13 3.84
CA TYR A 79 11.34 -15.66 2.54
C TYR A 79 10.93 -14.53 1.62
N PRO A 80 11.57 -14.31 0.46
CA PRO A 80 11.28 -13.18 -0.40
C PRO A 80 9.90 -13.29 -1.05
N LEU A 81 9.19 -12.19 -1.10
CA LEU A 81 7.89 -12.04 -1.76
C LEU A 81 8.08 -11.18 -3.01
N TYR A 82 7.63 -11.68 -4.14
CA TYR A 82 7.70 -10.98 -5.42
C TYR A 82 6.32 -10.75 -6.00
N LEU A 83 6.15 -9.64 -6.70
CA LEU A 83 4.96 -9.35 -7.47
C LEU A 83 5.35 -9.02 -8.91
N SER A 84 4.66 -9.64 -9.87
CA SER A 84 4.87 -9.39 -11.29
C SER A 84 3.79 -8.44 -11.82
N PRO A 85 4.07 -7.67 -12.88
CA PRO A 85 3.04 -6.84 -13.50
C PRO A 85 1.88 -7.68 -14.03
N SER A 86 0.74 -7.04 -14.20
CA SER A 86 -0.39 -7.60 -14.94
C SER A 86 -0.03 -7.68 -16.44
N ASP A 87 -0.59 -8.66 -17.13
CA ASP A 87 -0.56 -8.76 -18.62
C ASP A 87 -1.57 -7.82 -19.30
N ARG A 88 -2.31 -7.05 -18.51
CA ARG A 88 -3.35 -6.11 -18.96
C ARG A 88 -2.85 -4.66 -18.88
N LEU A 89 -3.75 -3.71 -19.16
CA LEU A 89 -3.47 -2.28 -19.10
C LEU A 89 -2.90 -1.89 -17.72
N CYS A 90 -1.66 -1.37 -17.70
CA CYS A 90 -0.98 -0.85 -16.54
C CYS A 90 -0.93 0.68 -16.57
N TRP A 91 -0.94 1.29 -15.39
CA TRP A 91 -0.89 2.74 -15.20
C TRP A 91 0.49 3.17 -14.76
N GLN A 92 1.12 4.07 -15.55
CA GLN A 92 2.49 4.55 -15.29
C GLN A 92 2.59 6.08 -15.08
N LYS A 93 1.44 6.77 -15.09
CA LYS A 93 1.42 8.20 -14.75
C LYS A 93 1.43 8.37 -13.22
N PRO A 94 1.70 9.59 -12.71
CA PRO A 94 1.75 9.85 -11.27
C PRO A 94 0.53 9.35 -10.51
N VAL A 95 0.78 8.75 -9.34
CA VAL A 95 -0.24 8.28 -8.40
C VAL A 95 0.04 8.84 -7.02
N ILE A 96 -0.99 9.34 -6.36
CA ILE A 96 -0.92 9.67 -4.93
C ILE A 96 -1.84 8.71 -4.18
N VAL A 97 -1.25 7.94 -3.26
CA VAL A 97 -2.00 7.05 -2.37
C VAL A 97 -2.27 7.79 -1.07
N LEU A 98 -3.55 8.00 -0.74
CA LEU A 98 -3.93 8.65 0.51
C LEU A 98 -4.07 7.64 1.64
N THR A 99 -3.42 7.92 2.76
CA THR A 99 -3.36 7.02 3.93
C THR A 99 -3.76 7.70 5.23
N ASN A 100 -4.19 6.89 6.19
CA ASN A 100 -4.37 7.28 7.59
C ASN A 100 -4.18 6.08 8.53
N ARG A 101 -4.30 6.31 9.85
CA ARG A 101 -4.13 5.29 10.91
C ARG A 101 -5.10 4.09 10.82
N HIS A 102 -6.17 4.20 10.05
CA HIS A 102 -7.10 3.09 9.81
C HIS A 102 -6.75 2.24 8.59
N CYS A 103 -5.70 2.60 7.83
CA CYS A 103 -5.13 1.73 6.81
C CYS A 103 -4.43 0.55 7.49
N TYR A 104 -5.01 -0.66 7.43
CA TYR A 104 -4.58 -1.79 8.26
C TYR A 104 -4.46 -3.08 7.47
N SER A 105 -3.62 -4.04 7.93
CA SER A 105 -3.53 -5.39 7.35
C SER A 105 -3.17 -5.38 5.86
N ALA A 106 -3.99 -5.96 4.98
CA ALA A 106 -3.74 -6.00 3.53
C ALA A 106 -3.55 -4.58 2.93
N THR A 107 -4.20 -3.56 3.49
CA THR A 107 -3.98 -2.17 3.08
C THR A 107 -2.59 -1.68 3.45
N ASN A 108 -2.08 -2.05 4.62
CA ASN A 108 -0.71 -1.73 5.02
C ASN A 108 0.31 -2.35 4.06
N ASN A 109 0.09 -3.60 3.63
CA ASN A 109 0.94 -4.26 2.64
C ASN A 109 0.81 -3.62 1.25
N PHE A 110 -0.40 -3.22 0.85
CA PHE A 110 -0.63 -2.44 -0.37
C PHE A 110 0.20 -1.17 -0.38
N VAL A 111 0.14 -0.39 0.69
CA VAL A 111 0.90 0.87 0.84
C VAL A 111 2.41 0.60 0.83
N SER A 112 2.86 -0.45 1.54
CA SER A 112 4.27 -0.86 1.56
C SER A 112 4.80 -1.18 0.15
N THR A 113 4.01 -1.87 -0.67
CA THR A 113 4.39 -2.21 -2.05
C THR A 113 4.29 -1.00 -2.98
N MET A 114 3.18 -0.24 -2.92
CA MET A 114 3.00 0.95 -3.77
C MET A 114 4.09 1.99 -3.55
N ARG A 115 4.61 2.12 -2.34
CA ARG A 115 5.71 3.03 -2.00
C ARG A 115 7.02 2.72 -2.73
N LEU A 116 7.22 1.48 -3.20
CA LEU A 116 8.42 1.09 -3.96
C LEU A 116 8.41 1.63 -5.40
N LEU A 117 7.25 2.08 -5.89
CA LEU A 117 7.09 2.49 -7.28
C LEU A 117 7.49 3.95 -7.47
N PRO A 118 8.35 4.28 -8.45
CA PRO A 118 8.90 5.64 -8.61
C PRO A 118 7.85 6.71 -8.95
N HIS A 119 6.73 6.30 -9.56
CA HIS A 119 5.63 7.20 -9.93
C HIS A 119 4.55 7.32 -8.85
N VAL A 120 4.76 6.72 -7.66
CA VAL A 120 3.81 6.73 -6.54
C VAL A 120 4.33 7.60 -5.40
N THR A 121 3.45 8.39 -4.82
CA THR A 121 3.70 9.14 -3.58
C THR A 121 2.65 8.76 -2.54
N ILE A 122 3.08 8.39 -1.34
CA ILE A 122 2.19 8.16 -0.21
C ILE A 122 1.97 9.48 0.52
N MET A 123 0.70 9.87 0.71
CA MET A 123 0.35 11.16 1.32
C MET A 123 -0.72 10.99 2.41
N GLY A 124 -0.62 11.77 3.47
CA GLY A 124 -1.57 11.79 4.57
C GLY A 124 -0.92 11.50 5.91
N ASP A 125 -1.40 10.50 6.64
CA ASP A 125 -0.83 10.07 7.91
C ASP A 125 -0.29 8.64 7.81
N ARG A 126 0.56 8.27 8.76
CA ARG A 126 1.08 6.92 8.93
C ARG A 126 -0.05 5.89 8.94
N THR A 127 0.17 4.74 8.31
CA THR A 127 -0.79 3.61 8.37
C THR A 127 -0.85 2.98 9.76
N GLY A 128 -1.88 2.17 10.00
CA GLY A 128 -2.08 1.48 11.29
C GLY A 128 -1.25 0.22 11.46
N GLY A 129 -0.64 -0.31 10.40
CA GLY A 129 0.15 -1.53 10.47
C GLY A 129 -0.67 -2.82 10.40
N GLY A 130 -0.41 -3.74 11.33
CA GLY A 130 -1.18 -4.98 11.50
C GLY A 130 -0.92 -6.03 10.43
N SER A 131 0.30 -6.14 9.98
CA SER A 131 0.76 -7.21 9.10
C SER A 131 0.96 -8.52 9.88
N GLY A 132 0.92 -9.68 9.21
CA GLY A 132 1.39 -10.90 9.86
C GLY A 132 0.49 -12.11 9.79
N PHE A 133 -0.42 -12.22 8.83
CA PHE A 133 -1.27 -13.39 8.61
C PHE A 133 -1.89 -13.91 9.94
N PRO A 134 -2.95 -13.30 10.45
CA PRO A 134 -3.44 -13.59 11.78
C PRO A 134 -3.92 -15.03 11.92
N PHE A 135 -3.56 -15.63 13.05
CA PHE A 135 -4.00 -16.94 13.50
C PHE A 135 -5.04 -16.78 14.60
N THR A 136 -6.03 -17.64 14.62
CA THR A 136 -7.06 -17.65 15.66
C THR A 136 -7.03 -18.99 16.38
N THR A 137 -7.06 -18.99 17.71
CA THR A 137 -7.23 -20.17 18.55
C THR A 137 -8.35 -19.95 19.54
N GLU A 138 -8.97 -21.04 20.01
CA GLU A 138 -9.99 -21.01 21.04
C GLU A 138 -9.44 -21.37 22.41
N LEU A 139 -9.91 -20.69 23.43
CA LEU A 139 -9.66 -21.02 24.84
C LEU A 139 -10.73 -22.00 25.33
N PRO A 140 -10.45 -22.81 26.39
CA PRO A 140 -11.38 -23.81 26.92
C PRO A 140 -12.77 -23.27 27.33
N ILE A 141 -12.87 -21.95 27.54
CA ILE A 141 -14.11 -21.25 27.91
C ILE A 141 -14.88 -20.68 26.71
N GLY A 142 -14.51 -21.06 25.47
CA GLY A 142 -15.17 -20.63 24.25
C GLY A 142 -14.77 -19.23 23.75
N TRP A 143 -13.75 -18.61 24.33
CA TRP A 143 -13.20 -17.34 23.84
C TRP A 143 -12.18 -17.59 22.73
N SER A 144 -12.16 -16.71 21.75
CA SER A 144 -11.17 -16.73 20.69
C SER A 144 -10.06 -15.71 20.95
N VAL A 145 -8.82 -16.12 20.70
CA VAL A 145 -7.65 -15.24 20.70
C VAL A 145 -7.10 -15.18 19.28
N ARG A 146 -6.90 -13.96 18.78
CA ARG A 146 -6.32 -13.70 17.46
C ARG A 146 -5.00 -12.95 17.61
N PHE A 147 -3.99 -13.41 16.89
CA PHE A 147 -2.64 -12.81 16.93
C PHE A 147 -1.93 -12.97 15.58
N SER A 148 -0.95 -12.09 15.31
CA SER A 148 -0.06 -12.21 14.14
C SER A 148 0.83 -13.44 14.28
N ALA A 149 0.91 -14.26 13.23
CA ALA A 149 1.66 -15.52 13.25
C ALA A 149 2.95 -15.48 12.42
N CYS A 150 3.00 -14.60 11.41
CA CYS A 150 4.09 -14.52 10.44
C CYS A 150 4.59 -13.07 10.35
N PRO A 151 5.75 -12.72 10.91
CA PRO A 151 6.34 -11.40 10.67
C PRO A 151 6.48 -11.12 9.18
N ILE A 152 5.99 -9.94 8.77
CA ILE A 152 6.16 -9.42 7.40
C ILE A 152 7.13 -8.25 7.47
N LEU A 153 8.10 -8.28 6.56
CA LEU A 153 9.10 -7.24 6.40
C LEU A 153 8.92 -6.58 5.04
N ASP A 154 9.26 -5.31 4.93
CA ASP A 154 9.36 -4.62 3.65
C ASP A 154 10.59 -5.09 2.84
N ALA A 155 10.82 -4.49 1.68
CA ALA A 155 11.95 -4.82 0.82
C ALA A 155 13.31 -4.56 1.49
N ASP A 156 13.38 -3.63 2.46
CA ASP A 156 14.57 -3.32 3.26
C ASP A 156 14.69 -4.19 4.52
N LYS A 157 13.86 -5.22 4.66
CA LYS A 157 13.79 -6.11 5.83
C LYS A 157 13.38 -5.41 7.14
N LYS A 158 12.67 -4.29 7.06
CA LYS A 158 12.09 -3.62 8.22
C LYS A 158 10.68 -4.17 8.50
N HIS A 159 10.32 -4.27 9.77
CA HIS A 159 8.97 -4.71 10.15
C HIS A 159 7.90 -3.71 9.72
N THR A 160 6.86 -4.20 9.06
CA THR A 160 5.70 -3.40 8.65
C THR A 160 4.57 -3.38 9.67
N GLU A 161 4.69 -4.13 10.77
CA GLU A 161 3.67 -4.30 11.81
C GLU A 161 3.20 -2.99 12.44
N PHE A 162 4.10 -2.03 12.58
CA PHE A 162 3.81 -0.76 13.26
C PHE A 162 3.42 0.38 12.31
N GLY A 163 3.13 0.06 11.06
CA GLY A 163 2.70 1.02 10.06
C GLY A 163 3.82 1.60 9.20
N ILE A 164 3.40 2.24 8.12
CA ILE A 164 4.24 2.85 7.10
C ILE A 164 4.06 4.37 7.18
N ASP A 165 5.15 5.11 7.30
CA ASP A 165 5.11 6.57 7.26
C ASP A 165 4.86 7.05 5.82
N PRO A 166 4.06 8.11 5.63
CA PRO A 166 3.87 8.70 4.31
C PRO A 166 5.15 9.38 3.82
N ASP A 167 5.28 9.54 2.50
CA ASP A 167 6.34 10.35 1.90
C ASP A 167 6.08 11.84 2.13
N GLN A 168 4.80 12.22 2.22
CA GLN A 168 4.35 13.57 2.53
C GLN A 168 3.25 13.53 3.59
N GLU A 169 3.57 14.01 4.78
CA GLU A 169 2.58 14.14 5.85
C GLU A 169 1.67 15.35 5.57
N VAL A 170 0.36 15.11 5.57
CA VAL A 170 -0.68 16.15 5.40
C VAL A 170 -1.83 15.85 6.35
N ALA A 171 -2.18 16.82 7.18
CA ALA A 171 -3.30 16.72 8.09
C ALA A 171 -4.48 17.61 7.67
N MET A 172 -5.68 17.23 8.08
CA MET A 172 -6.87 18.07 7.92
C MET A 172 -6.74 19.36 8.72
N THR A 173 -7.00 20.52 8.10
CA THR A 173 -7.06 21.78 8.82
C THR A 173 -8.45 22.05 9.37
N LYS A 174 -8.54 22.75 10.50
CA LYS A 174 -9.83 23.14 11.07
C LYS A 174 -10.61 24.04 10.13
N GLU A 175 -9.91 24.91 9.40
CA GLU A 175 -10.50 25.84 8.45
C GLU A 175 -11.16 25.11 7.26
N ASP A 176 -10.46 24.13 6.67
CA ASP A 176 -11.01 23.35 5.56
C ASP A 176 -12.17 22.47 6.01
N MET A 177 -12.06 21.83 7.19
CA MET A 177 -13.17 21.06 7.77
C MET A 177 -14.44 21.91 7.94
N GLN A 178 -14.31 23.15 8.42
CA GLN A 178 -15.45 24.07 8.55
C GLN A 178 -16.06 24.46 7.22
N LYS A 179 -15.26 24.47 6.15
CA LYS A 179 -15.68 24.75 4.77
C LYS A 179 -16.16 23.50 4.01
N GLY A 180 -16.14 22.33 4.64
CA GLY A 180 -16.47 21.05 3.99
C GLY A 180 -15.45 20.61 2.93
N LYS A 181 -14.19 21.08 3.05
CA LYS A 181 -13.08 20.72 2.17
C LYS A 181 -12.21 19.65 2.81
N ASP A 182 -11.67 18.76 2.00
CA ASP A 182 -10.66 17.78 2.42
C ASP A 182 -9.27 18.32 2.08
N THR A 183 -8.55 18.82 3.09
CA THR A 183 -7.19 19.38 2.93
C THR A 183 -6.23 18.40 2.24
N ILE A 184 -6.37 17.09 2.52
CA ILE A 184 -5.46 16.07 2.02
C ILE A 184 -5.72 15.83 0.53
N ILE A 185 -7.00 15.77 0.11
CA ILE A 185 -7.37 15.66 -1.31
C ILE A 185 -6.92 16.90 -2.07
N GLU A 186 -7.15 18.11 -1.53
CA GLU A 186 -6.72 19.36 -2.18
C GLU A 186 -5.20 19.43 -2.37
N ALA A 187 -4.43 18.98 -1.38
CA ALA A 187 -2.98 18.88 -1.48
C ALA A 187 -2.54 17.89 -2.57
N ALA A 188 -3.22 16.74 -2.65
CA ALA A 188 -2.95 15.73 -3.67
C ALA A 188 -3.27 16.25 -5.08
N ILE A 189 -4.40 16.92 -5.27
CA ILE A 189 -4.78 17.55 -6.54
C ILE A 189 -3.72 18.60 -6.94
N SER A 190 -3.36 19.48 -6.02
CA SER A 190 -2.35 20.53 -6.25
C SER A 190 -1.03 19.93 -6.72
N ARG A 191 -0.54 18.88 -6.04
CA ARG A 191 0.70 18.19 -6.40
C ARG A 191 0.65 17.58 -7.82
N LEU A 192 -0.45 16.89 -8.17
CA LEU A 192 -0.60 16.28 -9.49
C LEU A 192 -0.74 17.32 -10.62
N LEU A 193 -1.31 18.50 -10.34
CA LEU A 193 -1.52 19.54 -11.34
C LEU A 193 -0.30 20.43 -11.52
N SER A 194 0.50 20.68 -10.48
CA SER A 194 1.66 21.58 -10.53
C SER A 194 2.79 21.03 -11.40
N GLY A 195 2.75 19.74 -11.77
CA GLY A 195 3.82 19.13 -12.55
C GLY A 195 5.19 19.21 -11.86
N SER A 196 5.19 19.40 -10.52
CA SER A 196 6.43 19.36 -9.77
C SER A 196 7.07 18.01 -10.08
N GLU A 197 8.23 18.09 -10.74
CA GLU A 197 9.11 16.97 -11.01
C GLU A 197 9.08 16.06 -9.80
N LEU A 198 8.73 14.79 -10.01
CA LEU A 198 9.00 13.76 -9.03
C LEU A 198 10.46 14.01 -8.67
N SER A 199 10.75 14.37 -7.42
CA SER A 199 12.13 14.39 -6.94
C SER A 199 12.77 13.15 -7.50
N GLU A 200 13.91 13.29 -8.18
CA GLU A 200 14.65 12.15 -8.74
C GLU A 200 14.56 11.01 -7.74
N PRO A 201 14.22 9.79 -8.19
CA PRO A 201 14.06 8.67 -7.27
C PRO A 201 15.27 8.69 -6.36
N ASP A 202 15.04 8.75 -5.06
CA ASP A 202 16.12 8.72 -4.08
C ASP A 202 16.83 7.40 -4.27
N ILE A 203 17.94 7.43 -5.04
CA ILE A 203 18.73 6.25 -5.40
C ILE A 203 19.20 5.51 -4.15
N ASN A 204 19.19 6.18 -2.99
CA ASN A 204 19.46 5.58 -1.70
C ASN A 204 18.31 4.71 -1.17
N LYS A 205 17.13 4.76 -1.79
CA LYS A 205 15.99 3.88 -1.47
C LYS A 205 16.04 2.55 -2.23
N ILE A 206 16.88 2.45 -3.26
CA ILE A 206 17.09 1.21 -4.01
C ILE A 206 18.21 0.44 -3.32
N SER A 207 17.89 -0.71 -2.73
CA SER A 207 18.91 -1.59 -2.15
C SER A 207 19.93 -1.98 -3.22
N PRO A 208 21.26 -1.98 -2.93
CA PRO A 208 22.33 -2.34 -3.89
C PRO A 208 22.16 -3.74 -4.49
N GLU A 209 21.40 -4.62 -3.89
CA GLU A 209 21.13 -5.98 -4.38
C GLU A 209 20.20 -6.04 -5.60
N ILE A 210 19.53 -4.93 -5.96
CA ILE A 210 18.68 -4.83 -7.17
C ILE A 210 19.50 -4.49 -8.42
N LEU A 211 20.74 -4.00 -8.25
CA LEU A 211 21.62 -3.58 -9.35
C LEU A 211 22.63 -4.66 -9.78
N ALA A 212 22.55 -5.88 -9.25
CA ALA A 212 23.55 -6.95 -9.45
C ALA A 212 23.01 -8.22 -10.12
N ASP A 213 22.01 -8.11 -11.02
CA ASP A 213 21.61 -9.20 -11.95
C ASP A 213 21.37 -8.66 -13.36
#